data_8f5546753f23ee8901f22f825af667a4
#
_entry.id   8f5546753f23ee8901f22f825af667a4
#
_cell.length_a   1.000
_cell.length_b   1.000
_cell.length_c   1.000
_cell.angle_alpha   90.00
_cell.angle_beta   90.00
_cell.angle_gamma   90.00
#
_symmetry.space_group_name_H-M   'P 1'
#
loop_
_entity.id
_entity.type
_entity.pdbx_description
1 polymer ?
#
loop_
_entity_poly.entity_id
_entity_poly.type
_entity_poly.pdbx_seq_one_letter_code
_entity_poly.pdbx_strand_id
1 'polypeptide(L)'
;MVCFGDPTYRCFTFNEVDIVLTIKEYSTLLLYDFRDPLRIYWKRNVDFRRPLANLMGVPVDTVKARLKDKNGHCISWSDIRDAIGKASGDRHLALFAFAVYRLIVFPKALGYVSVELANFLFQIEKGVNPAPTVLAETSISLNFIRRK
;
A
#
# COMPACT_ATOMS: atom_id res chain seq x y z
N MET A 1 9.90 -3.27 29.79
CA MET A 1 8.83 -3.95 29.02
C MET A 1 8.37 -2.98 27.94
N VAL A 2 8.61 -3.30 26.69
CA VAL A 2 8.21 -2.43 25.57
C VAL A 2 6.74 -2.66 25.31
N CYS A 3 5.89 -1.69 25.65
CA CYS A 3 4.48 -1.72 25.33
C CYS A 3 4.28 -1.13 23.94
N PHE A 4 4.13 -1.98 22.91
CA PHE A 4 3.86 -1.52 21.55
C PHE A 4 2.41 -1.05 21.42
N GLY A 5 2.24 0.24 21.27
CA GLY A 5 0.99 0.88 20.85
C GLY A 5 -0.11 0.98 21.91
N ASP A 6 -0.46 2.16 22.32
CA ASP A 6 -1.71 2.43 23.03
C ASP A 6 -2.86 2.51 22.03
N PRO A 7 -3.92 1.68 22.16
CA PRO A 7 -5.05 1.69 21.22
C PRO A 7 -5.90 2.95 21.34
N THR A 8 -5.85 3.61 22.50
CA THR A 8 -6.64 4.81 22.77
C THR A 8 -6.01 6.03 22.10
N TYR A 9 -4.69 6.16 22.22
CA TYR A 9 -3.95 7.32 21.73
C TYR A 9 -3.19 7.07 20.43
N ARG A 10 -3.15 5.82 19.92
CA ARG A 10 -2.44 5.42 18.69
C ARG A 10 -0.94 5.81 18.71
N CYS A 11 -0.33 5.71 19.88
CA CYS A 11 1.07 6.01 20.12
C CYS A 11 1.85 4.76 20.54
N PHE A 12 3.17 4.85 20.50
CA PHE A 12 4.08 3.84 21.03
C PHE A 12 4.52 4.30 22.43
N THR A 13 4.18 3.53 23.45
CA THR A 13 4.63 3.83 24.81
C THR A 13 5.94 3.12 25.10
N PHE A 14 6.98 3.88 25.39
CA PHE A 14 8.30 3.39 25.76
C PHE A 14 8.73 4.03 27.07
N ASN A 15 8.91 3.23 28.12
CA ASN A 15 9.33 3.72 29.45
C ASN A 15 8.56 4.96 29.93
N GLU A 16 7.23 4.90 29.92
CA GLU A 16 6.35 6.01 30.37
C GLU A 16 6.35 7.25 29.44
N VAL A 17 7.01 7.17 28.28
CA VAL A 17 6.99 8.20 27.25
C VAL A 17 6.20 7.71 26.04
N ASP A 18 5.20 8.49 25.66
CA ASP A 18 4.41 8.22 24.46
C ASP A 18 5.08 8.84 23.23
N ILE A 19 5.41 7.99 22.26
CA ILE A 19 6.04 8.38 21.01
C ILE A 19 4.99 8.27 19.90
N VAL A 20 4.70 9.39 19.24
CA VAL A 20 3.84 9.46 18.06
C VAL A 20 4.70 9.81 16.85
N LEU A 21 4.71 8.92 15.85
CA LEU A 21 5.36 9.22 14.58
C LEU A 21 4.59 10.32 13.84
N THR A 22 5.27 11.40 13.52
CA THR A 22 4.73 12.48 12.71
C THR A 22 4.81 12.14 11.21
N ILE A 23 3.95 12.74 10.40
CA ILE A 23 3.98 12.60 8.94
C ILE A 23 5.34 13.04 8.39
N LYS A 24 5.96 14.08 8.98
CA LYS A 24 7.25 14.59 8.58
C LYS A 24 8.37 13.56 8.79
N GLU A 25 8.42 12.93 9.95
CA GLU A 25 9.40 11.86 10.24
C GLU A 25 9.20 10.67 9.32
N TYR A 26 7.94 10.28 9.08
CA TYR A 26 7.63 9.17 8.18
C TYR A 26 7.98 9.48 6.72
N SER A 27 7.78 10.71 6.27
CA SER A 27 8.22 11.17 4.95
C SER A 27 9.73 11.10 4.78
N THR A 28 10.48 11.42 5.84
CA THR A 28 11.95 11.31 5.85
C THR A 28 12.39 9.84 5.75
N LEU A 29 11.73 8.93 6.46
CA LEU A 29 12.00 7.49 6.38
C LEU A 29 11.71 6.93 4.97
N LEU A 30 10.67 7.42 4.31
CA LEU A 30 10.30 7.03 2.95
C LEU A 30 11.13 7.75 1.88
N LEU A 31 12.10 8.60 2.26
CA LEU A 31 12.91 9.43 1.36
C LEU A 31 12.04 10.28 0.41
N TYR A 32 10.88 10.70 0.86
CA TYR A 32 9.93 11.49 0.08
C TYR A 32 10.22 12.99 0.27
N ASP A 33 10.43 13.69 -0.84
CA ASP A 33 10.65 15.13 -0.84
C ASP A 33 9.33 15.88 -0.53
N PHE A 34 9.33 16.65 0.55
CA PHE A 34 8.15 17.32 1.12
C PHE A 34 7.79 18.63 0.39
N ARG A 35 7.78 18.61 -0.96
CA ARG A 35 7.47 19.81 -1.75
C ARG A 35 6.00 20.20 -1.75
N ASP A 36 5.10 19.24 -1.57
CA ASP A 36 3.66 19.48 -1.50
C ASP A 36 3.01 18.62 -0.41
N PRO A 37 3.01 19.07 0.86
CA PRO A 37 2.49 18.31 1.99
C PRO A 37 0.98 18.07 1.94
N LEU A 38 0.25 18.80 1.09
CA LEU A 38 -1.22 18.74 1.02
C LEU A 38 -1.75 17.72 0.02
N ARG A 39 -0.91 17.17 -0.86
CA ARG A 39 -1.31 16.10 -1.78
C ARG A 39 -1.34 14.76 -1.07
N ILE A 40 -2.46 14.47 -0.41
CA ILE A 40 -2.71 13.21 0.30
C ILE A 40 -3.42 12.24 -0.65
N TYR A 41 -3.11 10.96 -0.53
CA TYR A 41 -3.85 9.91 -1.21
C TYR A 41 -5.33 9.95 -0.83
N TRP A 42 -6.18 9.98 -1.82
CA TRP A 42 -7.62 9.91 -1.63
C TRP A 42 -8.19 8.76 -2.46
N LYS A 43 -8.95 7.88 -1.79
CA LYS A 43 -9.67 6.82 -2.45
C LYS A 43 -10.79 7.43 -3.32
N ARG A 44 -10.48 7.71 -4.57
CA ARG A 44 -11.47 8.09 -5.57
C ARG A 44 -12.05 6.84 -6.20
N ASN A 45 -13.28 6.94 -6.73
CA ASN A 45 -13.85 5.96 -7.68
C ASN A 45 -13.11 6.00 -9.03
N VAL A 46 -11.80 5.90 -9.00
CA VAL A 46 -10.95 5.88 -10.18
C VAL A 46 -10.91 4.45 -10.71
N ASP A 47 -11.01 4.30 -12.01
CA ASP A 47 -10.87 3.01 -12.67
C ASP A 47 -9.43 2.46 -12.46
N PHE A 48 -9.25 1.66 -11.41
CA PHE A 48 -7.98 1.00 -11.07
C PHE A 48 -7.58 -0.05 -12.12
N ARG A 49 -8.47 -0.41 -13.04
CA ARG A 49 -8.24 -1.47 -14.03
C ARG A 49 -7.15 -1.10 -15.01
N ARG A 50 -7.11 0.16 -15.46
CA ARG A 50 -6.09 0.67 -16.37
C ARG A 50 -4.70 0.70 -15.72
N PRO A 51 -4.48 1.30 -14.53
CA PRO A 51 -3.20 1.23 -13.84
C PRO A 51 -2.72 -0.21 -13.63
N LEU A 52 -3.60 -1.09 -13.22
CA LEU A 52 -3.26 -2.50 -12.98
C LEU A 52 -2.93 -3.24 -14.29
N ALA A 53 -3.68 -3.00 -15.37
CA ALA A 53 -3.42 -3.57 -16.69
C ALA A 53 -2.05 -3.14 -17.25
N ASN A 54 -1.72 -1.85 -17.12
CA ASN A 54 -0.42 -1.32 -17.52
C ASN A 54 0.72 -1.96 -16.70
N LEU A 55 0.55 -2.04 -15.38
CA LEU A 55 1.51 -2.65 -14.49
C LEU A 55 1.76 -4.14 -14.84
N MET A 56 0.70 -4.89 -15.07
CA MET A 56 0.78 -6.32 -15.41
C MET A 56 1.16 -6.57 -16.89
N GLY A 57 1.06 -5.57 -17.77
CA GLY A 57 1.28 -5.70 -19.20
C GLY A 57 0.26 -6.58 -19.90
N VAL A 58 -1.01 -6.51 -19.47
CA VAL A 58 -2.12 -7.29 -20.03
C VAL A 58 -3.28 -6.36 -20.42
N PRO A 59 -4.19 -6.79 -21.32
CA PRO A 59 -5.40 -6.03 -21.64
C PRO A 59 -6.30 -5.82 -20.43
N VAL A 60 -7.05 -4.69 -20.42
CA VAL A 60 -7.98 -4.34 -19.32
C VAL A 60 -9.06 -5.42 -19.12
N ASP A 61 -9.53 -6.05 -20.20
CA ASP A 61 -10.54 -7.12 -20.12
C ASP A 61 -9.99 -8.38 -19.44
N THR A 62 -8.71 -8.67 -19.62
CA THR A 62 -8.03 -9.74 -18.90
C THR A 62 -7.99 -9.44 -17.39
N VAL A 63 -7.72 -8.19 -17.00
CA VAL A 63 -7.77 -7.77 -15.60
C VAL A 63 -9.17 -7.94 -15.03
N LYS A 64 -10.21 -7.50 -15.76
CA LYS A 64 -11.63 -7.69 -15.33
C LYS A 64 -11.95 -9.15 -15.05
N ALA A 65 -11.55 -10.06 -15.96
CA ALA A 65 -11.81 -11.49 -15.82
C ALA A 65 -11.10 -12.13 -14.61
N ARG A 66 -9.94 -11.58 -14.20
CA ARG A 66 -9.14 -12.07 -13.07
C ARG A 66 -9.49 -11.44 -11.73
N LEU A 67 -10.30 -10.39 -11.72
CA LEU A 67 -10.76 -9.75 -10.48
C LEU A 67 -11.63 -10.70 -9.67
N LYS A 68 -11.39 -10.70 -8.37
CA LYS A 68 -12.19 -11.41 -7.38
C LYS A 68 -12.69 -10.42 -6.34
N ASP A 69 -13.90 -10.65 -5.87
CA ASP A 69 -14.49 -9.86 -4.78
C ASP A 69 -14.41 -10.67 -3.48
N LYS A 70 -13.36 -10.42 -2.72
CA LYS A 70 -13.16 -10.99 -1.38
C LYS A 70 -12.89 -9.84 -0.41
N ASN A 71 -13.94 -9.33 0.20
CA ASN A 71 -13.87 -8.13 1.04
C ASN A 71 -13.26 -6.92 0.30
N GLY A 72 -13.81 -6.65 -0.91
CA GLY A 72 -13.33 -5.65 -1.86
C GLY A 72 -12.50 -6.26 -3.01
N HIS A 73 -12.40 -5.51 -4.08
CA HIS A 73 -11.74 -5.97 -5.31
C HIS A 73 -10.28 -6.35 -5.07
N CYS A 74 -9.92 -7.55 -5.47
CA CYS A 74 -8.58 -8.09 -5.34
C CYS A 74 -8.19 -8.93 -6.57
N ILE A 75 -6.88 -9.12 -6.73
CA ILE A 75 -6.30 -10.00 -7.74
C ILE A 75 -5.48 -11.10 -7.05
N SER A 76 -5.39 -12.26 -7.68
CA SER A 76 -4.60 -13.39 -7.17
C SER A 76 -3.10 -13.06 -7.17
N TRP A 77 -2.40 -13.47 -6.12
CA TRP A 77 -0.93 -13.37 -6.08
C TRP A 77 -0.25 -14.17 -7.20
N SER A 78 -0.83 -15.30 -7.61
CA SER A 78 -0.30 -16.08 -8.74
C SER A 78 -0.27 -15.26 -10.03
N ASP A 79 -1.33 -14.47 -10.30
CA ASP A 79 -1.39 -13.61 -11.49
C ASP A 79 -0.31 -12.52 -11.47
N ILE A 80 -0.04 -11.94 -10.31
CA ILE A 80 1.01 -10.92 -10.14
C ILE A 80 2.40 -11.57 -10.29
N ARG A 81 2.64 -12.73 -9.70
CA ARG A 81 3.90 -13.46 -9.84
C ARG A 81 4.20 -13.84 -11.30
N ASP A 82 3.17 -14.30 -12.01
CA ASP A 82 3.31 -14.63 -13.44
C ASP A 82 3.61 -13.38 -14.29
N ALA A 83 3.02 -12.23 -13.93
CA ALA A 83 3.34 -10.94 -14.56
C ALA A 83 4.78 -10.51 -14.29
N ILE A 84 5.28 -10.69 -13.05
CA ILE A 84 6.68 -10.43 -12.68
C ILE A 84 7.63 -11.28 -13.55
N GLY A 85 7.36 -12.57 -13.68
CA GLY A 85 8.19 -13.48 -14.48
C GLY A 85 8.25 -13.15 -15.97
N LYS A 86 7.25 -12.45 -16.51
CA LYS A 86 7.17 -12.01 -17.91
C LYS A 86 7.64 -10.58 -18.15
N ALA A 87 7.83 -9.81 -17.08
CA ALA A 87 8.22 -8.42 -17.18
C ALA A 87 9.73 -8.26 -17.32
N SER A 88 10.15 -7.18 -17.95
CA SER A 88 11.55 -6.77 -18.06
C SER A 88 11.69 -5.26 -17.82
N GLY A 89 12.91 -4.83 -17.47
CA GLY A 89 13.22 -3.41 -17.26
C GLY A 89 12.37 -2.76 -16.17
N ASP A 90 11.95 -1.53 -16.40
CA ASP A 90 11.23 -0.68 -15.43
C ASP A 90 9.92 -1.32 -14.95
N ARG A 91 9.24 -2.06 -15.84
CA ARG A 91 7.99 -2.74 -15.46
C ARG A 91 8.23 -3.88 -14.46
N HIS A 92 9.35 -4.60 -14.58
CA HIS A 92 9.73 -5.62 -13.59
C HIS A 92 9.96 -4.97 -12.21
N LEU A 93 10.68 -3.83 -12.18
CA LEU A 93 10.92 -3.09 -10.95
C LEU A 93 9.62 -2.56 -10.34
N ALA A 94 8.71 -2.01 -11.15
CA ALA A 94 7.40 -1.55 -10.70
C ALA A 94 6.54 -2.68 -10.13
N LEU A 95 6.51 -3.85 -10.76
CA LEU A 95 5.82 -5.03 -10.25
C LEU A 95 6.46 -5.57 -8.96
N PHE A 96 7.78 -5.50 -8.85
CA PHE A 96 8.48 -5.87 -7.63
C PHE A 96 8.13 -4.93 -6.48
N ALA A 97 8.15 -3.61 -6.72
CA ALA A 97 7.69 -2.62 -5.75
C ALA A 97 6.23 -2.88 -5.32
N PHE A 98 5.35 -3.16 -6.27
CA PHE A 98 3.96 -3.54 -6.01
C PHE A 98 3.86 -4.78 -5.09
N ALA A 99 4.71 -5.78 -5.35
CA ALA A 99 4.77 -7.00 -4.54
C ALA A 99 5.23 -6.73 -3.10
N VAL A 100 6.17 -5.81 -2.89
CA VAL A 100 6.64 -5.42 -1.56
C VAL A 100 5.58 -4.57 -0.82
N TYR A 101 5.06 -3.54 -1.47
CA TYR A 101 4.08 -2.65 -0.85
C TYR A 101 2.78 -3.36 -0.44
N ARG A 102 2.39 -4.46 -1.11
CA ARG A 102 1.22 -5.24 -0.73
C ARG A 102 1.24 -5.79 0.69
N LEU A 103 2.43 -5.92 1.27
CA LEU A 103 2.60 -6.44 2.63
C LEU A 103 2.27 -5.40 3.69
N ILE A 104 2.38 -4.12 3.34
CA ILE A 104 2.28 -2.98 4.25
C ILE A 104 1.02 -2.17 3.99
N VAL A 105 0.74 -1.87 2.72
CA VAL A 105 -0.37 -0.99 2.32
C VAL A 105 -1.52 -1.80 1.78
N PHE A 106 -2.70 -1.63 2.34
CA PHE A 106 -3.93 -2.38 2.02
C PHE A 106 -3.75 -3.91 2.06
N PRO A 107 -3.25 -4.47 3.17
CA PRO A 107 -3.01 -5.91 3.26
C PRO A 107 -4.30 -6.70 3.07
N LYS A 108 -4.23 -7.78 2.33
CA LYS A 108 -5.32 -8.74 2.10
C LYS A 108 -4.93 -10.12 2.63
N ALA A 109 -5.91 -11.02 2.68
CA ALA A 109 -5.68 -12.41 3.02
C ALA A 109 -4.59 -13.04 2.13
N LEU A 110 -3.90 -14.06 2.64
CA LEU A 110 -2.86 -14.78 1.91
C LEU A 110 -3.34 -15.20 0.51
N GLY A 111 -2.51 -14.96 -0.47
CA GLY A 111 -2.79 -15.29 -1.86
C GLY A 111 -3.51 -14.22 -2.68
N TYR A 112 -3.85 -13.07 -2.07
CA TYR A 112 -4.51 -11.96 -2.77
C TYR A 112 -3.80 -10.63 -2.58
N VAL A 113 -4.00 -9.73 -3.55
CA VAL A 113 -3.48 -8.36 -3.56
C VAL A 113 -4.62 -7.38 -3.78
N SER A 114 -4.68 -6.32 -2.99
CA SER A 114 -5.67 -5.26 -3.16
C SER A 114 -5.42 -4.49 -4.46
N VAL A 115 -6.46 -4.29 -5.24
CA VAL A 115 -6.38 -3.44 -6.45
C VAL A 115 -6.22 -1.95 -6.11
N GLU A 116 -6.59 -1.56 -4.89
CA GLU A 116 -6.40 -0.19 -4.40
C GLU A 116 -4.92 0.20 -4.38
N LEU A 117 -4.03 -0.77 -4.16
CA LEU A 117 -2.59 -0.57 -4.20
C LEU A 117 -2.11 -0.08 -5.58
N ALA A 118 -2.68 -0.58 -6.68
CA ALA A 118 -2.33 -0.11 -8.03
C ALA A 118 -2.68 1.37 -8.22
N ASN A 119 -3.85 1.78 -7.72
CA ASN A 119 -4.25 3.19 -7.76
C ASN A 119 -3.39 4.06 -6.83
N PHE A 120 -3.02 3.55 -5.66
CA PHE A 120 -2.13 4.24 -4.74
C PHE A 120 -0.76 4.52 -5.35
N LEU A 121 -0.11 3.50 -5.93
CA LEU A 121 1.19 3.66 -6.59
C LEU A 121 1.10 4.62 -7.78
N PHE A 122 0.04 4.53 -8.58
CA PHE A 122 -0.19 5.46 -9.68
C PHE A 122 -0.36 6.91 -9.21
N GLN A 123 -0.98 7.14 -8.05
CA GLN A 123 -1.08 8.50 -7.49
C GLN A 123 0.28 9.00 -6.97
N ILE A 124 1.12 8.12 -6.43
CA ILE A 124 2.50 8.47 -6.02
C ILE A 124 3.32 8.95 -7.23
N GLU A 125 3.24 8.26 -8.35
CA GLU A 125 3.89 8.70 -9.61
C GLU A 125 3.44 10.10 -10.03
N LYS A 126 2.20 10.48 -9.70
CA LYS A 126 1.65 11.82 -9.94
C LYS A 126 1.95 12.84 -8.84
N GLY A 127 2.82 12.51 -7.91
CA GLY A 127 3.29 13.41 -6.86
C GLY A 127 2.40 13.47 -5.62
N VAL A 128 1.56 12.46 -5.38
CA VAL A 128 0.82 12.32 -4.11
C VAL A 128 1.76 11.85 -3.01
N ASN A 129 1.72 12.50 -1.86
CA ASN A 129 2.52 12.11 -0.69
C ASN A 129 2.03 10.76 -0.11
N PRO A 130 2.86 9.70 -0.11
CA PRO A 130 2.48 8.39 0.40
C PRO A 130 2.50 8.29 1.94
N ALA A 131 3.22 9.16 2.62
CA ALA A 131 3.51 9.04 4.05
C ALA A 131 2.26 8.95 4.94
N PRO A 132 1.21 9.78 4.75
CA PRO A 132 0.01 9.70 5.58
C PRO A 132 -0.69 8.33 5.47
N THR A 133 -0.75 7.77 4.25
CA THR A 133 -1.40 6.48 4.00
C THR A 133 -0.60 5.34 4.59
N VAL A 134 0.71 5.31 4.37
CA VAL A 134 1.59 4.26 4.93
C VAL A 134 1.60 4.31 6.45
N LEU A 135 1.62 5.50 7.06
CA LEU A 135 1.52 5.68 8.51
C LEU A 135 0.19 5.14 9.05
N ALA A 136 -0.93 5.46 8.40
CA ALA A 136 -2.24 4.97 8.81
C ALA A 136 -2.34 3.44 8.73
N GLU A 137 -1.89 2.83 7.63
CA GLU A 137 -1.88 1.37 7.44
C GLU A 137 -0.96 0.68 8.46
N THR A 138 0.20 1.25 8.76
CA THR A 138 1.11 0.74 9.79
C THR A 138 0.42 0.75 11.16
N SER A 139 -0.24 1.84 11.52
CA SER A 139 -0.98 1.95 12.79
C SER A 139 -2.12 0.94 12.88
N ILE A 140 -2.87 0.72 11.79
CA ILE A 140 -3.94 -0.28 11.71
C ILE A 140 -3.38 -1.69 11.89
N SER A 141 -2.27 -2.02 11.21
CA SER A 141 -1.62 -3.33 11.29
C SER A 141 -1.11 -3.63 12.69
N LEU A 142 -0.47 -2.68 13.35
CA LEU A 142 0.02 -2.83 14.72
C LEU A 142 -1.12 -3.04 15.72
N ASN A 143 -2.22 -2.30 15.57
CA ASN A 143 -3.40 -2.48 16.41
C ASN A 143 -4.05 -3.86 16.21
N PHE A 144 -4.03 -4.40 15.00
CA PHE A 144 -4.55 -5.74 14.72
C PHE A 144 -3.71 -6.83 15.36
N ILE A 145 -2.38 -6.73 15.31
CA ILE A 145 -1.46 -7.70 15.93
C ILE A 145 -1.65 -7.73 17.46
N ARG A 146 -1.90 -6.58 18.07
CA ARG A 146 -2.07 -6.48 19.52
C ARG A 146 -3.36 -7.14 20.04
N ARG A 147 -4.41 -7.24 19.21
CA ARG A 147 -5.70 -7.83 19.61
C ARG A 147 -5.72 -9.37 19.60
N LYS A 148 -4.63 -9.98 19.15
CA LYS A 148 -4.40 -11.42 19.23
C LYS A 148 -3.59 -11.78 20.46
#